data_35cce4ea205d243a3b8747510342b423
#
_entry.id   35cce4ea205d243a3b8747510342b423
#
_cell.length_a   1.000
_cell.length_b   1.000
_cell.length_c   1.000
_cell.angle_alpha   90.00
_cell.angle_beta   90.00
_cell.angle_gamma   90.00
#
_symmetry.space_group_name_H-M   'P 1'
#
loop_
_entity.id
_entity.type
_entity.pdbx_description
1 polymer ?
#
loop_
_entity_poly.entity_id
_entity_poly.type
_entity_poly.pdbx_seq_one_letter_code
_entity_poly.pdbx_strand_id
1 'polypeptide(L)'
;MCQLCEDVGIDLVQMSGHYYYTVVPDDVIAWIEEVSKHTNVGFAIYNHFYSGSKYDMSVDVAERLIEIPNSVAAKWGSGDRSNLIQGFKRLIPKVAVINNGGLQAYAHMLGCKSYISHVPNFYPQQDWKVYELLEQGKYTEAEKVFDDFMIPYTRIRNSINTAGEGVFVRPFMEAAGLKAGISRLPSRDVVVTPEIHTAIRSLLKN
;
A
#
# COMPACT_ATOMS: atom_id res chain seq x y z
N MET A 1 -1.76 -14.67 17.37
CA MET A 1 -2.24 -13.39 16.79
C MET A 1 -3.42 -13.63 15.83
N CYS A 2 -3.29 -14.43 14.75
CA CYS A 2 -4.39 -14.70 13.81
C CYS A 2 -5.64 -15.29 14.49
N GLN A 3 -5.50 -16.24 15.42
CA GLN A 3 -6.63 -16.73 16.23
C GLN A 3 -7.34 -15.60 17.01
N LEU A 4 -6.56 -14.69 17.63
CA LEU A 4 -7.15 -13.56 18.33
C LEU A 4 -7.88 -12.61 17.37
N CYS A 5 -7.36 -12.42 16.15
CA CYS A 5 -8.05 -11.64 15.11
C CYS A 5 -9.40 -12.30 14.74
N GLU A 6 -9.41 -13.61 14.57
CA GLU A 6 -10.61 -14.40 14.30
C GLU A 6 -11.62 -14.27 15.45
N ASP A 7 -11.17 -14.44 16.71
CA ASP A 7 -12.02 -14.36 17.92
C ASP A 7 -12.71 -12.98 18.08
N VAL A 8 -12.06 -11.90 17.64
CA VAL A 8 -12.64 -10.54 17.71
C VAL A 8 -13.35 -10.11 16.42
N GLY A 9 -13.52 -11.02 15.46
CA GLY A 9 -14.29 -10.79 14.23
C GLY A 9 -13.53 -10.02 13.15
N ILE A 10 -12.21 -10.12 13.09
CA ILE A 10 -11.41 -9.61 11.96
C ILE A 10 -11.48 -10.60 10.80
N ASP A 11 -11.90 -10.14 9.64
CA ASP A 11 -12.08 -10.99 8.46
C ASP A 11 -10.76 -11.25 7.71
N LEU A 12 -9.80 -10.31 7.75
CA LEU A 12 -8.59 -10.33 6.93
C LEU A 12 -7.38 -9.77 7.67
N VAL A 13 -6.25 -10.46 7.57
CA VAL A 13 -4.94 -9.99 8.05
C VAL A 13 -3.92 -9.92 6.91
N GLN A 14 -3.01 -8.97 6.94
CA GLN A 14 -1.90 -8.92 5.99
C GLN A 14 -0.77 -9.83 6.47
N MET A 15 -0.30 -10.70 5.57
CA MET A 15 0.81 -11.61 5.79
C MET A 15 1.96 -11.25 4.87
N SER A 16 3.13 -10.92 5.43
CA SER A 16 4.35 -10.62 4.66
C SER A 16 5.49 -11.52 5.11
N GLY A 17 6.54 -11.62 4.31
CA GLY A 17 7.77 -12.28 4.73
C GLY A 17 8.34 -11.62 6.00
N HIS A 18 8.99 -12.42 6.84
CA HIS A 18 9.75 -11.90 7.97
C HIS A 18 10.92 -11.03 7.47
N TYR A 19 11.35 -10.05 8.26
CA TYR A 19 12.32 -9.03 7.81
C TYR A 19 13.48 -8.81 8.78
N TYR A 20 13.63 -9.64 9.78
CA TYR A 20 14.79 -9.55 10.68
C TYR A 20 16.03 -10.25 10.10
N TYR A 21 15.84 -11.37 9.41
CA TYR A 21 16.88 -12.10 8.71
C TYR A 21 16.73 -11.99 7.18
N THR A 22 17.72 -12.51 6.44
CA THR A 22 17.56 -12.70 5.00
C THR A 22 16.36 -13.62 4.74
N VAL A 23 15.44 -13.16 3.93
CA VAL A 23 14.24 -13.92 3.61
C VAL A 23 14.57 -15.02 2.59
N VAL A 24 14.20 -16.24 2.92
CA VAL A 24 14.22 -17.39 2.01
C VAL A 24 12.77 -17.67 1.60
N PRO A 25 12.45 -17.73 0.30
CA PRO A 25 11.07 -17.91 -0.18
C PRO A 25 10.34 -19.11 0.42
N ASP A 26 11.02 -20.24 0.49
CA ASP A 26 10.41 -21.47 1.02
C ASP A 26 10.11 -21.39 2.52
N ASP A 27 10.91 -20.63 3.29
CA ASP A 27 10.63 -20.40 4.72
C ASP A 27 9.36 -19.55 4.90
N VAL A 28 9.15 -18.56 4.03
CA VAL A 28 7.93 -17.73 4.06
C VAL A 28 6.71 -18.57 3.75
N ILE A 29 6.79 -19.42 2.75
CA ILE A 29 5.70 -20.31 2.36
C ILE A 29 5.38 -21.27 3.50
N ALA A 30 6.37 -21.96 4.02
CA ALA A 30 6.19 -22.92 5.12
C ALA A 30 5.59 -22.25 6.37
N TRP A 31 6.03 -21.02 6.67
CA TRP A 31 5.50 -20.26 7.79
C TRP A 31 4.02 -19.90 7.60
N ILE A 32 3.62 -19.40 6.42
CA ILE A 32 2.23 -19.03 6.15
C ILE A 32 1.35 -20.28 6.07
N GLU A 33 1.83 -21.37 5.49
CA GLU A 33 1.16 -22.66 5.49
C GLU A 33 0.90 -23.18 6.91
N GLU A 34 1.89 -23.05 7.79
CA GLU A 34 1.72 -23.47 9.19
C GLU A 34 0.68 -22.59 9.90
N VAL A 35 0.72 -21.27 9.72
CA VAL A 35 -0.27 -20.37 10.31
C VAL A 35 -1.68 -20.70 9.81
N SER A 36 -1.84 -21.03 8.54
CA SER A 36 -3.15 -21.34 7.94
C SER A 36 -3.85 -22.55 8.56
N LYS A 37 -3.10 -23.48 9.15
CA LYS A 37 -3.66 -24.65 9.84
C LYS A 37 -4.34 -24.32 11.18
N HIS A 38 -4.10 -23.11 11.71
CA HIS A 38 -4.51 -22.72 13.06
C HIS A 38 -5.54 -21.60 13.10
N THR A 39 -6.06 -21.15 11.96
CA THR A 39 -7.03 -20.05 11.88
C THR A 39 -7.80 -20.11 10.57
N ASN A 40 -9.03 -19.56 10.57
CA ASN A 40 -9.84 -19.37 9.35
C ASN A 40 -9.85 -17.91 8.87
N VAL A 41 -9.12 -17.01 9.55
CA VAL A 41 -9.04 -15.60 9.12
C VAL A 41 -8.43 -15.53 7.72
N GLY A 42 -8.97 -14.67 6.87
CA GLY A 42 -8.46 -14.47 5.51
C GLY A 42 -7.06 -13.87 5.50
N PHE A 43 -6.23 -14.27 4.54
CA PHE A 43 -4.89 -13.71 4.34
C PHE A 43 -4.84 -12.82 3.10
N ALA A 44 -4.32 -11.60 3.27
CA ALA A 44 -3.81 -10.78 2.18
C ALA A 44 -2.29 -10.93 2.13
N ILE A 45 -1.79 -11.64 1.14
CA ILE A 45 -0.35 -11.80 0.93
C ILE A 45 0.24 -10.45 0.54
N TYR A 46 1.23 -9.98 1.29
CA TYR A 46 1.78 -8.64 1.12
C TYR A 46 3.25 -8.68 0.69
N ASN A 47 3.52 -8.21 -0.53
CA ASN A 47 4.90 -7.95 -0.97
C ASN A 47 5.40 -6.62 -0.41
N HIS A 48 6.06 -6.69 0.75
CA HIS A 48 6.57 -5.52 1.50
C HIS A 48 8.04 -5.26 1.18
N PHE A 49 8.32 -4.85 -0.06
CA PHE A 49 9.67 -4.79 -0.64
C PHE A 49 10.52 -3.58 -0.22
N TYR A 50 9.94 -2.54 0.36
CA TYR A 50 10.60 -1.25 0.60
C TYR A 50 11.07 -1.04 2.04
N SER A 51 10.86 -2.00 2.94
CA SER A 51 11.32 -1.92 4.33
C SER A 51 11.94 -3.23 4.80
N GLY A 52 12.55 -3.21 5.97
CA GLY A 52 13.14 -4.39 6.60
C GLY A 52 14.23 -5.04 5.75
N SER A 53 14.06 -6.29 5.39
CA SER A 53 14.99 -7.08 4.58
C SER A 53 15.10 -6.62 3.13
N LYS A 54 14.25 -5.70 2.67
CA LYS A 54 14.11 -5.30 1.26
C LYS A 54 13.84 -6.47 0.32
N TYR A 55 13.19 -7.50 0.83
CA TYR A 55 12.80 -8.65 0.04
C TYR A 55 11.68 -8.29 -0.91
N ASP A 56 11.98 -8.27 -2.21
CA ASP A 56 10.99 -8.12 -3.27
C ASP A 56 10.56 -9.50 -3.75
N MET A 57 9.39 -9.94 -3.32
CA MET A 57 8.83 -11.25 -3.62
C MET A 57 8.60 -11.39 -5.13
N SER A 58 9.10 -12.46 -5.73
CA SER A 58 8.78 -12.77 -7.12
C SER A 58 7.30 -13.18 -7.26
N VAL A 59 6.74 -12.95 -8.44
CA VAL A 59 5.36 -13.36 -8.71
C VAL A 59 5.17 -14.89 -8.60
N ASP A 60 6.18 -15.69 -8.89
CA ASP A 60 6.13 -17.15 -8.74
C ASP A 60 5.96 -17.55 -7.26
N VAL A 61 6.63 -16.87 -6.34
CA VAL A 61 6.44 -17.08 -4.89
C VAL A 61 5.04 -16.61 -4.47
N ALA A 62 4.59 -15.45 -4.96
CA ALA A 62 3.26 -14.95 -4.66
C ALA A 62 2.16 -15.92 -5.13
N GLU A 63 2.32 -16.52 -6.31
CA GLU A 63 1.38 -17.54 -6.80
C GLU A 63 1.31 -18.78 -5.90
N ARG A 64 2.44 -19.26 -5.40
CA ARG A 64 2.43 -20.36 -4.42
C ARG A 64 1.72 -19.97 -3.13
N LEU A 65 1.93 -18.74 -2.66
CA LEU A 65 1.31 -18.24 -1.44
C LEU A 65 -0.20 -18.06 -1.54
N ILE A 66 -0.73 -17.64 -2.69
CA ILE A 66 -2.18 -17.50 -2.87
C ILE A 66 -2.91 -18.84 -3.02
N GLU A 67 -2.21 -19.95 -3.19
CA GLU A 67 -2.78 -21.30 -3.19
C GLU A 67 -2.93 -21.87 -1.78
N ILE A 68 -2.32 -21.24 -0.77
CA ILE A 68 -2.49 -21.62 0.63
C ILE A 68 -3.94 -21.38 1.05
N PRO A 69 -4.59 -22.30 1.77
CA PRO A 69 -5.92 -22.07 2.34
C PRO A 69 -5.97 -20.74 3.09
N ASN A 70 -7.09 -20.03 3.02
CA ASN A 70 -7.32 -18.69 3.56
C ASN A 70 -6.63 -17.52 2.82
N SER A 71 -5.77 -17.76 1.83
CA SER A 71 -5.20 -16.71 0.99
C SER A 71 -6.24 -16.19 0.00
N VAL A 72 -6.91 -15.08 0.33
CA VAL A 72 -8.04 -14.54 -0.44
C VAL A 72 -7.70 -13.23 -1.16
N ALA A 73 -6.57 -12.62 -0.83
CA ALA A 73 -6.14 -11.37 -1.41
C ALA A 73 -4.61 -11.29 -1.55
N ALA A 74 -4.13 -10.37 -2.40
CA ALA A 74 -2.74 -10.00 -2.48
C ALA A 74 -2.60 -8.46 -2.48
N LYS A 75 -1.85 -7.90 -1.54
CA LYS A 75 -1.40 -6.51 -1.60
C LYS A 75 -0.11 -6.47 -2.39
N TRP A 76 -0.23 -6.10 -3.67
CA TRP A 76 0.84 -6.25 -4.64
C TRP A 76 1.49 -4.92 -5.01
N GLY A 77 2.78 -4.86 -4.83
CA GLY A 77 3.70 -3.83 -5.30
C GLY A 77 5.06 -4.47 -5.50
N SER A 78 5.94 -3.88 -6.28
CA SER A 78 7.30 -4.36 -6.50
C SER A 78 8.22 -3.21 -6.89
N GLY A 79 9.47 -3.28 -6.48
CA GLY A 79 10.53 -2.39 -6.94
C GLY A 79 10.95 -2.67 -8.37
N ASP A 80 10.77 -3.89 -8.85
CA ASP A 80 10.98 -4.28 -10.23
C ASP A 80 9.69 -4.11 -11.07
N ARG A 81 9.78 -3.31 -12.13
CA ARG A 81 8.65 -3.00 -13.01
C ARG A 81 8.09 -4.23 -13.72
N SER A 82 8.96 -5.14 -14.13
CA SER A 82 8.54 -6.38 -14.81
C SER A 82 7.79 -7.29 -13.84
N ASN A 83 8.31 -7.47 -12.63
CA ASN A 83 7.68 -8.24 -11.57
C ASN A 83 6.31 -7.64 -11.17
N LEU A 84 6.22 -6.30 -11.05
CA LEU A 84 4.96 -5.62 -10.80
C LEU A 84 3.89 -5.95 -11.85
N ILE A 85 4.23 -5.80 -13.13
CA ILE A 85 3.31 -6.03 -14.25
C ILE A 85 2.91 -7.50 -14.35
N GLN A 86 3.86 -8.41 -14.20
CA GLN A 86 3.59 -9.85 -14.20
C GLN A 86 2.66 -10.23 -13.04
N GLY A 87 2.86 -9.65 -11.86
CA GLY A 87 1.98 -9.88 -10.72
C GLY A 87 0.54 -9.42 -11.00
N PHE A 88 0.33 -8.24 -11.58
CA PHE A 88 -1.02 -7.83 -11.97
C PHE A 88 -1.67 -8.84 -12.94
N LYS A 89 -0.94 -9.27 -13.96
CA LYS A 89 -1.47 -10.21 -14.96
C LYS A 89 -1.79 -11.59 -14.40
N ARG A 90 -1.00 -12.07 -13.43
CA ARG A 90 -1.08 -13.44 -12.93
C ARG A 90 -1.92 -13.58 -11.66
N LEU A 91 -1.94 -12.55 -10.80
CA LEU A 91 -2.65 -12.61 -9.52
C LEU A 91 -4.10 -12.11 -9.63
N ILE A 92 -4.37 -11.03 -10.39
CA ILE A 92 -5.72 -10.46 -10.51
C ILE A 92 -6.78 -11.49 -10.94
N PRO A 93 -6.52 -12.42 -11.87
CA PRO A 93 -7.50 -13.44 -12.24
C PRO A 93 -7.79 -14.48 -11.14
N LYS A 94 -6.95 -14.56 -10.10
CA LYS A 94 -6.98 -15.63 -9.10
C LYS A 94 -7.49 -15.17 -7.73
N VAL A 95 -7.11 -13.95 -7.31
CA VAL A 95 -7.45 -13.40 -6.00
C VAL A 95 -7.77 -11.91 -6.09
N ALA A 96 -8.39 -11.36 -5.05
CA ALA A 96 -8.54 -9.91 -4.93
C ALA A 96 -7.17 -9.26 -4.79
N VAL A 97 -6.80 -8.36 -5.73
CA VAL A 97 -5.53 -7.64 -5.67
C VAL A 97 -5.75 -6.22 -5.19
N ILE A 98 -5.02 -5.83 -4.14
CA ILE A 98 -4.90 -4.46 -3.66
C ILE A 98 -3.63 -3.88 -4.28
N ASN A 99 -3.76 -2.98 -5.23
CA ASN A 99 -2.63 -2.36 -5.90
C ASN A 99 -1.84 -1.46 -4.93
N ASN A 100 -0.57 -1.77 -4.74
CA ASN A 100 0.39 -1.00 -3.93
C ASN A 100 1.62 -0.57 -4.75
N GLY A 101 1.54 -0.65 -6.07
CA GLY A 101 2.70 -0.43 -6.96
C GLY A 101 2.54 0.73 -7.95
N GLY A 102 1.44 1.47 -7.90
CA GLY A 102 1.13 2.49 -8.92
C GLY A 102 0.49 1.88 -10.17
N LEU A 103 0.47 2.61 -11.29
CA LEU A 103 -0.17 2.19 -12.53
C LEU A 103 -1.67 1.89 -12.36
N GLN A 104 -2.40 2.78 -11.70
CA GLN A 104 -3.79 2.57 -11.29
C GLN A 104 -4.69 2.22 -12.49
N ALA A 105 -4.62 2.99 -13.57
CA ALA A 105 -5.42 2.71 -14.77
C ALA A 105 -5.08 1.35 -15.38
N TYR A 106 -3.79 1.01 -15.48
CA TYR A 106 -3.38 -0.28 -16.02
C TYR A 106 -3.86 -1.46 -15.17
N ALA A 107 -3.67 -1.38 -13.86
CA ALA A 107 -4.15 -2.41 -12.93
C ALA A 107 -5.67 -2.55 -13.00
N HIS A 108 -6.40 -1.42 -13.07
CA HIS A 108 -7.85 -1.42 -13.17
C HIS A 108 -8.35 -2.04 -14.48
N MET A 109 -7.70 -1.75 -15.62
CA MET A 109 -8.01 -2.39 -16.91
C MET A 109 -7.86 -3.93 -16.87
N LEU A 110 -6.99 -4.45 -16.01
CA LEU A 110 -6.81 -5.88 -15.78
C LEU A 110 -7.82 -6.46 -14.78
N GLY A 111 -8.67 -5.63 -14.16
CA GLY A 111 -9.70 -6.05 -13.20
C GLY A 111 -9.36 -5.77 -11.74
N CYS A 112 -8.24 -5.11 -11.42
CA CYS A 112 -7.94 -4.70 -10.05
C CYS A 112 -8.89 -3.58 -9.61
N LYS A 113 -9.68 -3.82 -8.57
CA LYS A 113 -10.74 -2.90 -8.11
C LYS A 113 -10.32 -2.05 -6.90
N SER A 114 -9.09 -2.18 -6.44
CA SER A 114 -8.63 -1.45 -5.26
C SER A 114 -7.16 -1.05 -5.37
N TYR A 115 -6.83 0.08 -4.74
CA TYR A 115 -5.45 0.47 -4.53
C TYR A 115 -5.31 1.11 -3.14
N ILE A 116 -4.08 1.16 -2.65
CA ILE A 116 -3.78 1.78 -1.36
C ILE A 116 -3.11 3.12 -1.57
N SER A 117 -3.49 4.11 -0.75
CA SER A 117 -2.96 5.45 -0.79
C SER A 117 -2.89 6.04 0.62
N HIS A 118 -1.98 6.99 0.84
CA HIS A 118 -1.93 7.78 2.07
C HIS A 118 -2.81 9.03 2.00
N VAL A 119 -3.19 9.46 0.80
CA VAL A 119 -3.91 10.71 0.53
C VAL A 119 -5.27 10.76 1.23
N PRO A 120 -6.07 9.68 1.32
CA PRO A 120 -7.35 9.70 2.01
C PRO A 120 -7.29 10.09 3.49
N ASN A 121 -6.12 9.97 4.15
CA ASN A 121 -5.94 10.41 5.52
C ASN A 121 -6.13 11.94 5.71
N PHE A 122 -6.01 12.73 4.63
CA PHE A 122 -6.11 14.19 4.69
C PHE A 122 -6.86 14.82 3.51
N TYR A 123 -7.00 14.11 2.39
CA TYR A 123 -7.71 14.60 1.20
C TYR A 123 -8.42 13.44 0.45
N PRO A 124 -9.45 12.82 1.05
CA PRO A 124 -10.10 11.62 0.49
C PRO A 124 -10.77 11.88 -0.87
N GLN A 125 -11.22 13.11 -1.15
CA GLN A 125 -11.90 13.47 -2.39
C GLN A 125 -11.01 13.26 -3.61
N GLN A 126 -9.70 13.40 -3.47
CA GLN A 126 -8.74 13.20 -4.55
C GLN A 126 -8.75 11.76 -5.05
N ASP A 127 -8.57 10.80 -4.12
CA ASP A 127 -8.56 9.39 -4.49
C ASP A 127 -9.95 8.91 -4.92
N TRP A 128 -11.00 9.43 -4.31
CA TRP A 128 -12.36 9.12 -4.72
C TRP A 128 -12.63 9.52 -6.16
N LYS A 129 -12.21 10.72 -6.56
CA LYS A 129 -12.36 11.20 -7.95
C LYS A 129 -11.59 10.31 -8.95
N VAL A 130 -10.37 9.90 -8.61
CA VAL A 130 -9.59 8.96 -9.43
C VAL A 130 -10.35 7.64 -9.55
N TYR A 131 -10.83 7.10 -8.44
CA TYR A 131 -11.58 5.85 -8.41
C TYR A 131 -12.84 5.90 -9.29
N GLU A 132 -13.64 6.96 -9.18
CA GLU A 132 -14.84 7.14 -10.01
C GLU A 132 -14.53 7.18 -11.51
N LEU A 133 -13.45 7.85 -11.89
CA LEU A 133 -13.01 7.89 -13.29
C LEU A 133 -12.54 6.51 -13.79
N LEU A 134 -11.85 5.75 -12.95
CA LEU A 134 -11.44 4.38 -13.27
C LEU A 134 -12.66 3.48 -13.46
N GLU A 135 -13.67 3.53 -12.58
CA GLU A 135 -14.90 2.74 -12.69
C GLU A 135 -15.74 3.14 -13.93
N GLN A 136 -15.63 4.40 -14.41
CA GLN A 136 -16.23 4.85 -15.66
C GLN A 136 -15.42 4.48 -16.91
N GLY A 137 -14.26 3.85 -16.76
CA GLY A 137 -13.35 3.54 -17.88
C GLY A 137 -12.64 4.76 -18.49
N LYS A 138 -12.66 5.92 -17.80
CA LYS A 138 -12.02 7.17 -18.23
C LYS A 138 -10.56 7.20 -17.81
N TYR A 139 -9.79 6.24 -18.29
CA TYR A 139 -8.42 5.99 -17.84
C TYR A 139 -7.47 7.17 -18.03
N THR A 140 -7.53 7.85 -19.17
CA THR A 140 -6.68 9.01 -19.44
C THR A 140 -6.99 10.16 -18.48
N GLU A 141 -8.27 10.39 -18.18
CA GLU A 141 -8.70 11.42 -17.24
C GLU A 141 -8.29 11.05 -15.80
N ALA A 142 -8.43 9.78 -15.44
CA ALA A 142 -8.03 9.25 -14.12
C ALA A 142 -6.52 9.43 -13.89
N GLU A 143 -5.67 9.06 -14.85
CA GLU A 143 -4.22 9.25 -14.76
C GLU A 143 -3.86 10.74 -14.68
N LYS A 144 -4.52 11.59 -15.47
CA LYS A 144 -4.29 13.04 -15.38
C LYS A 144 -4.61 13.58 -13.99
N VAL A 145 -5.77 13.25 -13.42
CA VAL A 145 -6.19 13.69 -12.08
C VAL A 145 -5.23 13.13 -11.02
N PHE A 146 -4.80 11.90 -11.18
CA PHE A 146 -3.83 11.27 -10.28
C PHE A 146 -2.48 11.98 -10.34
N ASP A 147 -1.92 12.20 -11.52
CA ASP A 147 -0.60 12.80 -11.70
C ASP A 147 -0.57 14.28 -11.30
N ASP A 148 -1.60 15.06 -11.62
CA ASP A 148 -1.73 16.47 -11.24
C ASP A 148 -1.60 16.67 -9.73
N PHE A 149 -2.05 15.70 -8.93
CA PHE A 149 -1.91 15.71 -7.48
C PHE A 149 -0.65 14.98 -7.00
N MET A 150 -0.39 13.78 -7.47
CA MET A 150 0.65 12.91 -6.93
C MET A 150 2.08 13.38 -7.25
N ILE A 151 2.28 14.08 -8.37
CA ILE A 151 3.60 14.63 -8.71
C ILE A 151 4.01 15.70 -7.69
N PRO A 152 3.23 16.78 -7.45
CA PRO A 152 3.59 17.75 -6.43
C PRO A 152 3.58 17.16 -5.01
N TYR A 153 2.63 16.28 -4.68
CA TYR A 153 2.62 15.56 -3.40
C TYR A 153 3.94 14.83 -3.14
N THR A 154 4.39 14.05 -4.12
CA THR A 154 5.63 13.27 -4.00
C THR A 154 6.86 14.18 -3.83
N ARG A 155 6.91 15.31 -4.52
CA ARG A 155 8.00 16.29 -4.36
C ARG A 155 8.04 16.88 -2.95
N ILE A 156 6.88 17.26 -2.42
CA ILE A 156 6.77 17.78 -1.04
C ILE A 156 7.15 16.68 -0.05
N ARG A 157 6.58 15.48 -0.18
CA ARG A 157 6.88 14.35 0.69
C ARG A 157 8.39 14.04 0.73
N ASN A 158 9.05 14.05 -0.41
CA ASN A 158 10.49 13.77 -0.50
C ASN A 158 11.36 14.89 0.09
N SER A 159 10.83 16.11 0.22
CA SER A 159 11.52 17.21 0.94
C SER A 159 11.39 17.09 2.46
N ILE A 160 10.46 16.28 2.94
CA ILE A 160 10.28 15.99 4.36
C ILE A 160 11.23 14.87 4.74
N ASN A 161 12.32 15.20 5.44
CA ASN A 161 13.29 14.19 5.88
C ASN A 161 12.74 13.39 7.06
N THR A 162 12.24 12.19 6.78
CA THR A 162 11.70 11.29 7.80
C THR A 162 12.00 9.83 7.48
N ALA A 163 12.10 9.02 8.51
CA ALA A 163 12.36 7.59 8.43
C ALA A 163 11.09 6.72 8.44
N GLY A 164 9.89 7.30 8.53
CA GLY A 164 8.67 6.51 8.71
C GLY A 164 7.45 7.03 7.99
N GLU A 165 6.61 6.11 7.51
CA GLU A 165 5.38 6.42 6.76
C GLU A 165 4.39 7.28 7.57
N GLY A 166 4.13 6.92 8.83
CA GLY A 166 3.21 7.69 9.67
C GLY A 166 3.69 9.10 9.98
N VAL A 167 4.97 9.39 9.80
CA VAL A 167 5.55 10.69 10.16
C VAL A 167 5.37 11.71 9.05
N PHE A 168 5.60 11.36 7.78
CA PHE A 168 5.47 12.30 6.68
C PHE A 168 4.02 12.69 6.36
N VAL A 169 3.04 11.90 6.74
CA VAL A 169 1.61 12.19 6.51
C VAL A 169 1.09 13.29 7.46
N ARG A 170 1.64 13.39 8.67
CA ARG A 170 1.17 14.33 9.70
C ARG A 170 1.11 15.79 9.25
N PRO A 171 2.14 16.36 8.62
CA PRO A 171 2.07 17.74 8.14
C PRO A 171 0.93 18.02 7.17
N PHE A 172 0.56 17.01 6.35
CA PHE A 172 -0.59 17.11 5.45
C PHE A 172 -1.91 17.06 6.23
N MET A 173 -2.01 16.16 7.21
CA MET A 173 -3.18 16.06 8.09
C MET A 173 -3.40 17.37 8.87
N GLU A 174 -2.34 17.94 9.43
CA GLU A 174 -2.39 19.22 10.15
C GLU A 174 -2.81 20.37 9.22
N ALA A 175 -2.30 20.42 8.00
CA ALA A 175 -2.69 21.41 7.00
C ALA A 175 -4.17 21.26 6.57
N ALA A 176 -4.70 20.06 6.64
CA ALA A 176 -6.14 19.76 6.45
C ALA A 176 -7.00 20.04 7.69
N GLY A 177 -6.41 20.54 8.79
CA GLY A 177 -7.12 20.86 10.02
C GLY A 177 -7.33 19.68 10.97
N LEU A 178 -6.65 18.55 10.74
CA LEU A 178 -6.76 17.35 11.58
C LEU A 178 -5.69 17.36 12.68
N LYS A 179 -6.03 16.81 13.84
CA LYS A 179 -5.08 16.64 14.95
C LYS A 179 -4.30 15.34 14.77
N ALA A 180 -3.14 15.43 14.10
CA ALA A 180 -2.32 14.26 13.79
C ALA A 180 -1.45 13.75 14.95
N GLY A 181 -1.38 14.50 16.06
CA GLY A 181 -0.54 14.17 17.21
C GLY A 181 0.95 14.32 16.94
N ILE A 182 1.77 13.76 17.82
CA ILE A 182 3.24 13.82 17.75
C ILE A 182 3.82 12.43 17.48
N SER A 183 5.05 12.41 16.99
CA SER A 183 5.80 11.17 16.84
C SER A 183 6.14 10.55 18.19
N ARG A 184 6.26 9.23 18.23
CA ARG A 184 6.76 8.50 19.40
C ARG A 184 8.19 8.04 19.14
N LEU A 185 9.02 8.09 20.17
CA LEU A 185 10.39 7.56 20.11
C LEU A 185 10.35 6.06 19.66
N PRO A 186 11.33 5.65 18.85
CA PRO A 186 12.53 6.38 18.43
C PRO A 186 12.32 7.36 17.24
N SER A 187 11.13 7.42 16.64
CA SER A 187 10.83 8.38 15.57
C SER A 187 10.77 9.81 16.12
N ARG A 188 11.41 10.74 15.41
CA ARG A 188 11.34 12.17 15.74
C ARG A 188 10.26 12.84 14.93
N ASP A 189 9.72 13.95 15.43
CA ASP A 189 8.85 14.80 14.66
C ASP A 189 9.57 15.42 13.46
N VAL A 190 8.81 15.63 12.40
CA VAL A 190 9.31 16.28 11.19
C VAL A 190 9.44 17.77 11.44
N VAL A 191 10.59 18.34 11.07
CA VAL A 191 10.74 19.78 10.98
C VAL A 191 10.15 20.24 9.65
N VAL A 192 9.00 20.87 9.70
CA VAL A 192 8.33 21.42 8.52
C VAL A 192 8.66 22.90 8.42
N THR A 193 9.37 23.29 7.35
CA THR A 193 9.70 24.69 7.12
C THR A 193 8.48 25.48 6.65
N PRO A 194 8.48 26.84 6.75
CA PRO A 194 7.39 27.67 6.23
C PRO A 194 7.10 27.43 4.74
N GLU A 195 8.13 27.13 3.95
CA GLU A 195 8.01 26.85 2.51
C GLU A 195 7.26 25.53 2.29
N ILE A 196 7.59 24.48 3.05
CA ILE A 196 6.90 23.18 3.00
C ILE A 196 5.43 23.35 3.43
N HIS A 197 5.16 24.09 4.50
CA HIS A 197 3.79 24.41 4.92
C HIS A 197 2.99 25.11 3.83
N THR A 198 3.61 26.10 3.16
CA THR A 198 2.98 26.82 2.06
C THR A 198 2.69 25.91 0.89
N ALA A 199 3.63 25.03 0.52
CA ALA A 199 3.46 24.06 -0.57
C ALA A 199 2.33 23.07 -0.28
N ILE A 200 2.26 22.53 0.95
CA ILE A 200 1.18 21.62 1.37
C ILE A 200 -0.18 22.32 1.27
N ARG A 201 -0.30 23.52 1.82
CA ARG A 201 -1.57 24.29 1.77
C ARG A 201 -2.00 24.63 0.35
N SER A 202 -1.05 24.91 -0.54
CA SER A 202 -1.34 25.16 -1.95
C SER A 202 -1.83 23.90 -2.66
N LEU A 203 -1.25 22.76 -2.34
CA LEU A 203 -1.67 21.45 -2.89
C LEU A 203 -3.11 21.09 -2.49
N LEU A 204 -3.50 21.39 -1.24
CA LEU A 204 -4.83 21.03 -0.71
C LEU A 204 -5.95 22.03 -1.11
N LYS A 205 -5.63 23.14 -1.80
CA LYS A 205 -6.60 24.11 -2.28
C LYS A 205 -7.03 23.90 -3.73
N ASN A 206 -6.28 23.11 -4.46
CA ASN A 206 -6.55 22.76 -5.85
C ASN A 206 -7.44 21.50 -5.96
#